data_b7e8d4346dcac8ef10508bb58f3ff264
#
_entry.id   b7e8d4346dcac8ef10508bb58f3ff264
#
_cell.length_a   1.000
_cell.length_b   1.000
_cell.length_c   1.000
_cell.angle_alpha   90.00
_cell.angle_beta   90.00
_cell.angle_gamma   90.00
#
_symmetry.space_group_name_H-M   'P 1'
#
loop_
_entity.id
_entity.type
_entity.pdbx_description
1 polymer ?
#
loop_
_entity_poly.entity_id
_entity_poly.type
_entity_poly.pdbx_seq_one_letter_code
_entity_poly.pdbx_strand_id
1 'polypeptide(L)'
;KETRVLNSLHALLVDYNLLDRSFLTGIEVINVKAVKDSNCANMDYYLNYKPSKFKAFSDDYRQKIIKLLEDTGAIGINCNYKFAGSQLSNLLHKKGYKLSVWTVDTERNAKKMLVIKPDNITTKDPEMIKKVIADWGK
;
A
#
# COMPACT_ATOMS: atom_id res chain seq x y z
N LYS A 1 5.81 17.92 -14.81
CA LYS A 1 6.90 16.93 -14.93
C LYS A 1 6.43 15.52 -14.53
N GLU A 2 5.73 15.39 -13.40
CA GLU A 2 5.25 14.11 -12.87
C GLU A 2 4.17 13.46 -13.74
N THR A 3 3.20 14.22 -14.23
CA THR A 3 2.15 13.72 -15.14
C THR A 3 2.73 13.10 -16.42
N ARG A 4 3.81 13.69 -16.99
CA ARG A 4 4.47 13.14 -18.18
C ARG A 4 5.10 11.78 -17.90
N VAL A 5 5.72 11.58 -16.74
CA VAL A 5 6.30 10.28 -16.33
C VAL A 5 5.20 9.24 -16.17
N LEU A 6 4.06 9.59 -15.54
CA LEU A 6 2.91 8.70 -15.38
C LEU A 6 2.31 8.30 -16.73
N ASN A 7 2.19 9.23 -17.68
CA ASN A 7 1.69 8.91 -19.01
C ASN A 7 2.62 7.96 -19.78
N SER A 8 3.96 8.15 -19.65
CA SER A 8 4.93 7.22 -20.25
C SER A 8 4.88 5.85 -19.58
N LEU A 9 4.71 5.79 -18.26
CA LEU A 9 4.52 4.52 -17.53
C LEU A 9 3.25 3.81 -18.01
N HIS A 10 2.13 4.53 -18.11
CA HIS A 10 0.88 3.97 -18.58
C HIS A 10 1.03 3.36 -19.98
N ALA A 11 1.65 4.07 -20.91
CA ALA A 11 1.89 3.55 -22.27
C ALA A 11 2.67 2.22 -22.24
N LEU A 12 3.75 2.16 -21.45
CA LEU A 12 4.52 0.90 -21.28
C LEU A 12 3.65 -0.23 -20.70
N LEU A 13 2.83 0.04 -19.69
CA LEU A 13 1.96 -0.98 -19.10
C LEU A 13 0.92 -1.50 -20.10
N VAL A 14 0.41 -0.64 -20.97
CA VAL A 14 -0.48 -1.02 -22.07
C VAL A 14 0.25 -1.91 -23.09
N ASP A 15 1.42 -1.45 -23.56
CA ASP A 15 2.23 -2.16 -24.57
C ASP A 15 2.62 -3.58 -24.14
N TYR A 16 2.87 -3.77 -22.84
CA TYR A 16 3.21 -5.07 -22.27
C TYR A 16 2.03 -5.84 -21.67
N ASN A 17 0.79 -5.36 -21.85
CA ASN A 17 -0.43 -5.97 -21.30
C ASN A 17 -0.35 -6.20 -19.77
N LEU A 18 0.15 -5.21 -19.03
CA LEU A 18 0.37 -5.27 -17.58
C LEU A 18 -0.59 -4.39 -16.78
N LEU A 19 -1.44 -3.60 -17.42
CA LEU A 19 -2.25 -2.57 -16.77
C LEU A 19 -3.14 -3.17 -15.66
N ASP A 20 -3.85 -4.27 -15.97
CA ASP A 20 -4.80 -4.93 -15.05
C ASP A 20 -4.12 -5.64 -13.86
N ARG A 21 -2.80 -5.79 -13.91
CA ARG A 21 -1.99 -6.43 -12.85
C ARG A 21 -1.07 -5.46 -12.15
N SER A 22 -1.24 -4.16 -12.39
CA SER A 22 -0.38 -3.12 -11.86
C SER A 22 -1.16 -2.15 -10.99
N PHE A 23 -0.50 -1.64 -9.97
CA PHE A 23 -0.99 -0.56 -9.13
C PHE A 23 0.16 0.40 -8.81
N LEU A 24 -0.17 1.64 -8.47
CA LEU A 24 0.83 2.62 -8.05
C LEU A 24 1.01 2.56 -6.55
N THR A 25 2.24 2.67 -6.08
CA THR A 25 2.55 2.71 -4.65
C THR A 25 3.46 3.88 -4.32
N GLY A 26 3.50 4.29 -3.04
CA GLY A 26 4.34 5.39 -2.59
C GLY A 26 3.84 6.78 -3.04
N ILE A 27 2.55 6.89 -3.39
CA ILE A 27 1.97 8.18 -3.79
C ILE A 27 1.81 9.08 -2.57
N GLU A 28 2.51 10.19 -2.56
CA GLU A 28 2.31 11.24 -1.55
C GLU A 28 1.02 12.02 -1.86
N VAL A 29 0.35 12.54 -0.83
CA VAL A 29 -0.92 13.29 -0.99
C VAL A 29 -0.81 14.43 -1.99
N ILE A 30 0.30 15.14 -1.98
CA ILE A 30 0.57 16.26 -2.90
C ILE A 30 0.61 15.82 -4.38
N ASN A 31 0.89 14.54 -4.64
CA ASN A 31 1.00 13.98 -5.99
C ASN A 31 -0.30 13.34 -6.49
N VAL A 32 -1.35 13.25 -5.66
CA VAL A 32 -2.63 12.65 -6.05
C VAL A 32 -3.24 13.37 -7.26
N LYS A 33 -3.14 14.71 -7.30
CA LYS A 33 -3.60 15.47 -8.44
C LYS A 33 -2.89 15.07 -9.74
N ALA A 34 -1.58 14.85 -9.70
CA ALA A 34 -0.82 14.43 -10.87
C ALA A 34 -1.25 13.04 -11.38
N VAL A 35 -1.60 12.11 -10.47
CA VAL A 35 -2.18 10.82 -10.85
C VAL A 35 -3.52 11.01 -11.54
N LYS A 36 -4.43 11.78 -10.94
CA LYS A 36 -5.77 12.04 -11.49
C LYS A 36 -5.75 12.78 -12.84
N ASP A 37 -4.76 13.63 -13.06
CA ASP A 37 -4.59 14.39 -14.31
C ASP A 37 -3.81 13.61 -15.39
N SER A 38 -3.42 12.36 -15.13
CA SER A 38 -2.64 11.51 -16.04
C SER A 38 -3.47 10.36 -16.63
N ASN A 39 -2.89 9.63 -17.58
CA ASN A 39 -3.48 8.40 -18.11
C ASN A 39 -3.60 7.28 -17.05
N CYS A 40 -2.90 7.41 -15.91
CA CYS A 40 -3.01 6.51 -14.77
C CYS A 40 -4.22 6.82 -13.86
N ALA A 41 -5.11 7.75 -14.20
CA ALA A 41 -6.22 8.19 -13.35
C ALA A 41 -7.14 7.06 -12.88
N ASN A 42 -7.28 6.00 -13.68
CA ASN A 42 -8.11 4.83 -13.36
C ASN A 42 -7.32 3.65 -12.75
N MET A 43 -6.02 3.82 -12.53
CA MET A 43 -5.22 2.79 -11.87
C MET A 43 -5.43 2.84 -10.36
N ASP A 44 -5.47 1.66 -9.76
CA ASP A 44 -5.38 1.51 -8.30
C ASP A 44 -4.09 2.13 -7.77
N TYR A 45 -4.16 2.84 -6.64
CA TYR A 45 -2.98 3.37 -5.98
C TYR A 45 -3.08 3.39 -4.45
N TYR A 46 -1.91 3.23 -3.81
CA TYR A 46 -1.75 3.33 -2.37
C TYR A 46 -1.09 4.65 -1.99
N LEU A 47 -1.65 5.34 -1.00
CA LEU A 47 -1.01 6.51 -0.40
C LEU A 47 0.17 6.11 0.48
N ASN A 48 1.26 6.84 0.35
CA ASN A 48 2.39 6.70 1.24
C ASN A 48 2.05 7.25 2.63
N TYR A 49 2.23 6.43 3.66
CA TYR A 49 1.86 6.75 5.01
C TYR A 49 3.08 6.69 5.94
N LYS A 50 3.45 7.85 6.49
CA LYS A 50 4.60 8.04 7.37
C LYS A 50 4.17 8.65 8.70
N PRO A 51 3.61 7.86 9.63
CA PRO A 51 3.21 8.38 10.93
C PRO A 51 4.42 8.78 11.78
N SER A 52 4.24 9.75 12.68
CA SER A 52 5.18 9.90 13.78
C SER A 52 5.00 8.74 14.77
N LYS A 53 6.08 8.29 15.39
CA LYS A 53 6.09 7.13 16.31
C LYS A 53 5.02 7.23 17.41
N PHE A 54 4.72 8.43 17.90
CA PHE A 54 3.77 8.66 18.99
C PHE A 54 2.30 8.67 18.55
N LYS A 55 2.02 8.89 17.26
CA LYS A 55 0.64 9.04 16.73
C LYS A 55 0.15 7.80 15.98
N ALA A 56 1.05 6.91 15.59
CA ALA A 56 0.75 5.78 14.70
C ALA A 56 -0.36 4.84 15.21
N PHE A 57 -0.57 4.79 16.52
CA PHE A 57 -1.49 3.84 17.15
C PHE A 57 -2.72 4.48 17.80
N SER A 58 -2.92 5.80 17.68
CA SER A 58 -4.09 6.49 18.24
C SER A 58 -5.33 6.32 17.34
N ASP A 59 -6.52 6.29 17.96
CA ASP A 59 -7.80 6.21 17.24
C ASP A 59 -8.04 7.44 16.37
N ASP A 60 -7.77 8.64 16.87
CA ASP A 60 -7.89 9.89 16.11
C ASP A 60 -7.06 9.84 14.81
N TYR A 61 -5.86 9.27 14.89
CA TYR A 61 -5.00 9.17 13.72
C TYR A 61 -5.50 8.12 12.72
N ARG A 62 -6.08 7.01 13.18
CA ARG A 62 -6.72 6.03 12.30
C ARG A 62 -7.92 6.61 11.56
N GLN A 63 -8.75 7.41 12.22
CA GLN A 63 -9.88 8.10 11.58
C GLN A 63 -9.42 9.12 10.53
N LYS A 64 -8.33 9.83 10.78
CA LYS A 64 -7.71 10.73 9.80
C LYS A 64 -7.24 10.00 8.54
N ILE A 65 -6.75 8.77 8.68
CA ILE A 65 -6.38 7.93 7.53
C ILE A 65 -7.62 7.62 6.69
N ILE A 66 -8.71 7.19 7.31
CA ILE A 66 -9.94 6.87 6.58
C ILE A 66 -10.44 8.09 5.81
N LYS A 67 -10.52 9.25 6.46
CA LYS A 67 -10.90 10.49 5.80
C LYS A 67 -9.98 10.82 4.62
N LEU A 68 -8.67 10.65 4.78
CA LEU A 68 -7.70 10.90 3.73
C LEU A 68 -7.92 9.97 2.52
N LEU A 69 -8.25 8.70 2.74
CA LEU A 69 -8.54 7.74 1.69
C LEU A 69 -9.84 8.11 0.96
N GLU A 70 -10.88 8.52 1.70
CA GLU A 70 -12.14 9.03 1.13
C GLU A 70 -11.90 10.26 0.24
N ASP A 71 -11.14 11.24 0.74
CA ASP A 71 -10.85 12.50 0.03
C ASP A 71 -10.00 12.29 -1.25
N THR A 72 -9.14 11.29 -1.25
CA THR A 72 -8.20 11.05 -2.36
C THR A 72 -8.67 10.01 -3.36
N GLY A 73 -9.50 9.04 -2.94
CA GLY A 73 -9.91 7.91 -3.75
C GLY A 73 -8.83 6.82 -3.87
N ALA A 74 -7.82 6.83 -3.01
CA ALA A 74 -6.82 5.77 -2.95
C ALA A 74 -7.44 4.46 -2.41
N ILE A 75 -6.98 3.32 -2.91
CA ILE A 75 -7.48 2.01 -2.47
C ILE A 75 -6.99 1.60 -1.09
N GLY A 76 -5.97 2.27 -0.57
CA GLY A 76 -5.37 1.96 0.73
C GLY A 76 -4.12 2.76 1.02
N ILE A 77 -3.42 2.37 2.08
CA ILE A 77 -2.15 2.96 2.48
C ILE A 77 -0.98 2.02 2.28
N ASN A 78 0.20 2.60 2.05
CA ASN A 78 1.49 1.92 2.01
C ASN A 78 2.38 2.46 3.12
N CYS A 79 2.72 1.64 4.11
CA CYS A 79 3.49 2.10 5.28
C CYS A 79 4.64 1.16 5.65
N ASN A 80 5.59 1.68 6.42
CA ASN A 80 6.59 0.81 7.03
C ASN A 80 5.91 -0.21 7.94
N TYR A 81 6.28 -1.50 7.81
CA TYR A 81 5.70 -2.61 8.56
C TYR A 81 5.70 -2.40 10.09
N LYS A 82 6.61 -1.58 10.62
CA LYS A 82 6.68 -1.25 12.06
C LYS A 82 5.49 -0.42 12.55
N PHE A 83 4.78 0.24 11.64
CA PHE A 83 3.59 1.03 11.93
C PHE A 83 2.28 0.31 11.58
N ALA A 84 2.37 -0.85 10.94
CA ALA A 84 1.23 -1.71 10.70
C ALA A 84 0.88 -2.49 11.97
N GLY A 85 -0.38 -2.45 12.36
CA GLY A 85 -0.92 -3.20 13.49
C GLY A 85 -2.29 -3.76 13.16
N SER A 86 -2.73 -4.79 13.89
CA SER A 86 -4.02 -5.46 13.63
C SER A 86 -5.21 -4.50 13.72
N GLN A 87 -5.17 -3.52 14.62
CA GLN A 87 -6.24 -2.52 14.72
C GLN A 87 -6.35 -1.66 13.45
N LEU A 88 -5.22 -1.25 12.87
CA LEU A 88 -5.21 -0.49 11.62
C LEU A 88 -5.68 -1.35 10.45
N SER A 89 -5.15 -2.56 10.32
CA SER A 89 -5.54 -3.51 9.29
C SER A 89 -7.05 -3.81 9.33
N ASN A 90 -7.56 -4.15 10.50
CA ASN A 90 -8.98 -4.45 10.70
C ASN A 90 -9.88 -3.25 10.37
N LEU A 91 -9.47 -2.02 10.73
CA LEU A 91 -10.22 -0.81 10.41
C LEU A 91 -10.25 -0.57 8.90
N LEU A 92 -9.10 -0.67 8.23
CA LEU A 92 -9.00 -0.51 6.78
C LEU A 92 -9.90 -1.53 6.06
N HIS A 93 -9.76 -2.82 6.38
CA HIS A 93 -10.57 -3.88 5.78
C HIS A 93 -12.07 -3.71 6.04
N LYS A 94 -12.46 -3.34 7.27
CA LYS A 94 -13.87 -3.05 7.61
C LYS A 94 -14.46 -1.93 6.77
N LYS A 95 -13.62 -0.98 6.33
CA LYS A 95 -14.01 0.16 5.49
C LYS A 95 -13.78 -0.10 3.98
N GLY A 96 -13.37 -1.31 3.59
CA GLY A 96 -13.11 -1.67 2.19
C GLY A 96 -11.76 -1.19 1.64
N TYR A 97 -10.86 -0.72 2.50
CA TYR A 97 -9.51 -0.28 2.11
C TYR A 97 -8.47 -1.37 2.32
N LYS A 98 -7.35 -1.23 1.62
CA LYS A 98 -6.22 -2.17 1.63
C LYS A 98 -5.03 -1.65 2.43
N LEU A 99 -4.21 -2.57 2.92
CA LEU A 99 -2.95 -2.29 3.61
C LEU A 99 -1.77 -2.88 2.84
N SER A 100 -0.86 -2.02 2.41
CA SER A 100 0.45 -2.39 1.86
C SER A 100 1.55 -2.09 2.86
N VAL A 101 2.51 -3.00 3.02
CA VAL A 101 3.62 -2.82 3.97
C VAL A 101 4.99 -2.99 3.31
N TRP A 102 6.00 -2.23 3.79
CA TRP A 102 7.39 -2.27 3.33
C TRP A 102 8.38 -1.99 4.47
N THR A 103 9.61 -2.39 4.41
CA THR A 103 10.16 -3.47 3.62
C THR A 103 10.33 -4.65 4.56
N VAL A 104 9.81 -5.81 4.21
CA VAL A 104 9.78 -7.01 5.07
C VAL A 104 10.81 -8.01 4.53
N ASP A 105 12.02 -8.00 5.11
CA ASP A 105 13.18 -8.73 4.61
C ASP A 105 13.66 -9.84 5.55
N THR A 106 12.84 -10.26 6.52
CA THR A 106 13.17 -11.36 7.43
C THR A 106 11.96 -12.25 7.70
N GLU A 107 12.17 -13.56 7.89
CA GLU A 107 11.10 -14.51 8.25
C GLU A 107 10.32 -14.08 9.50
N ARG A 108 11.03 -13.58 10.53
CA ARG A 108 10.42 -13.11 11.77
C ARG A 108 9.40 -11.99 11.51
N ASN A 109 9.75 -11.04 10.65
CA ASN A 109 8.86 -9.94 10.32
C ASN A 109 7.75 -10.38 9.36
N ALA A 110 8.04 -11.30 8.44
CA ALA A 110 7.04 -11.90 7.57
C ALA A 110 5.95 -12.60 8.40
N LYS A 111 6.33 -13.46 9.35
CA LYS A 111 5.38 -14.13 10.26
C LYS A 111 4.52 -13.13 11.05
N LYS A 112 5.09 -12.01 11.52
CA LYS A 112 4.30 -10.95 12.16
C LYS A 112 3.29 -10.32 11.19
N MET A 113 3.67 -10.10 9.94
CA MET A 113 2.77 -9.52 8.94
C MET A 113 1.64 -10.49 8.59
N LEU A 114 1.86 -11.81 8.57
CA LEU A 114 0.80 -12.78 8.34
C LEU A 114 -0.31 -12.71 9.42
N VAL A 115 0.04 -12.40 10.67
CA VAL A 115 -0.95 -12.13 11.74
C VAL A 115 -1.75 -10.86 11.47
N ILE A 116 -1.10 -9.82 10.94
CA ILE A 116 -1.71 -8.51 10.65
C ILE A 116 -2.54 -8.54 9.37
N LYS A 117 -2.24 -9.49 8.45
CA LYS A 117 -2.95 -9.70 7.18
C LYS A 117 -2.93 -8.48 6.26
N PRO A 118 -1.75 -7.94 5.89
CA PRO A 118 -1.70 -6.93 4.84
C PRO A 118 -2.08 -7.53 3.48
N ASP A 119 -2.60 -6.70 2.58
CA ASP A 119 -2.96 -7.11 1.21
C ASP A 119 -1.74 -7.19 0.29
N ASN A 120 -0.68 -6.45 0.63
CA ASN A 120 0.58 -6.45 -0.11
C ASN A 120 1.78 -6.33 0.82
N ILE A 121 2.84 -7.08 0.49
CA ILE A 121 4.14 -7.04 1.18
C ILE A 121 5.24 -6.73 0.17
N THR A 122 5.92 -5.61 0.37
CA THR A 122 7.15 -5.29 -0.37
C THR A 122 8.35 -5.88 0.34
N THR A 123 9.16 -6.64 -0.37
CA THR A 123 10.35 -7.32 0.14
C THR A 123 11.48 -7.33 -0.90
N LYS A 124 12.71 -7.49 -0.44
CA LYS A 124 13.89 -7.78 -1.30
C LYS A 124 14.07 -9.27 -1.54
N ASP A 125 13.36 -10.12 -0.78
CA ASP A 125 13.46 -11.58 -0.87
C ASP A 125 12.05 -12.20 -1.00
N PRO A 126 11.48 -12.19 -2.23
CA PRO A 126 10.15 -12.74 -2.47
C PRO A 126 10.08 -14.26 -2.24
N GLU A 127 11.18 -14.99 -2.45
CA GLU A 127 11.19 -16.44 -2.25
C GLU A 127 11.07 -16.78 -0.76
N MET A 128 11.75 -16.04 0.11
CA MET A 128 11.58 -16.16 1.56
C MET A 128 10.12 -15.90 1.97
N ILE A 129 9.49 -14.85 1.46
CA ILE A 129 8.09 -14.54 1.77
C ILE A 129 7.16 -15.66 1.31
N LYS A 130 7.31 -16.18 0.09
CA LYS A 130 6.51 -17.31 -0.43
C LYS A 130 6.63 -18.54 0.46
N LYS A 131 7.86 -18.89 0.88
CA LYS A 131 8.10 -20.01 1.79
C LYS A 131 7.40 -19.80 3.13
N VAL A 132 7.52 -18.62 3.74
CA VAL A 132 6.86 -18.31 5.02
C VAL A 132 5.34 -18.41 4.89
N ILE A 133 4.75 -17.94 3.79
CA ILE A 133 3.30 -18.07 3.53
C ILE A 133 2.91 -19.54 3.39
N ALA A 134 3.65 -20.33 2.62
CA ALA A 134 3.37 -21.76 2.40
C ALA A 134 3.47 -22.61 3.68
N ASP A 135 4.32 -22.21 4.62
CA ASP A 135 4.50 -22.88 5.91
C ASP A 135 3.62 -22.33 7.03
N TRP A 136 2.87 -21.26 6.77
CA TRP A 136 2.00 -20.64 7.76
C TRP A 136 0.75 -21.49 8.02
N GLY A 137 0.59 -21.91 9.27
CA GLY A 137 -0.58 -22.72 9.69
C GLY A 137 -0.38 -24.23 9.56
N LYS A 138 0.82 -24.70 9.17
CA LYS A 138 1.21 -26.10 9.35
C LYS A 138 1.77 -26.28 10.75
#